data_4dd32d0f9843f944a674425ccb9b8c0b
#
_entry.id   4dd32d0f9843f944a674425ccb9b8c0b
#
_cell.length_a   1.000
_cell.length_b   1.000
_cell.length_c   1.000
_cell.angle_alpha   90.00
_cell.angle_beta   90.00
_cell.angle_gamma   90.00
#
_symmetry.space_group_name_H-M   'P 1'
#
loop_
_entity.id
_entity.type
_entity.pdbx_description
1 polymer ?
#
loop_
_entity_poly.entity_id
_entity_poly.type
_entity_poly.pdbx_seq_one_letter_code
_entity_poly.pdbx_strand_id
1 'polypeptide(L)'
;MTLVERLPITLSGRADRVLCRMFIPGEEDLIQGTSRIPEVVSRCLGLHESSVTAALEAVERDFVGRHRDLFGQFEEHYRAVANRVPDKISRERQLLIGAYLTQEYAIEGAAYFNPSIVPHPDEPDADSGNLRFVMSVRAVGEGHISTVVFRSGVITSDGDVVVDPASPFATIRGRRYTILRRRYLRQSAIEAGLDSTDLELVLGMLPDKFTSEELLAALSQLDPRGLRNTTSDEFVKTVQETAQGSYEVDFADTSVLSERVLWPTAPDERRGMEDARFVRLQDDAEPVRYRASYTAFDGIHVATRILETDDFKSFSSMNLTGPGARNKGLAFFPRKINGRYCALSRHDRETISISFSEDSYHWNDVYRLDGLQMSWELVHAGNCGSPMEIPEGWLVLTHGAGAMRRYSIGAMLLDKSDPSKVLGRLRDPLLTATNDERNGYVPNVVYSCGGLVHNGRLILPYGVSDWRIRFAVVDVKDLIVAMS
;
A
#
# COMPACT_ATOMS: atom_id res chain seq x y z
N MET A 1 -28.01 -2.38 -24.70
CA MET A 1 -28.01 -1.78 -23.36
C MET A 1 -26.56 -1.51 -22.94
N THR A 2 -26.27 -0.35 -22.40
CA THR A 2 -24.92 -0.06 -21.89
C THR A 2 -24.81 -0.74 -20.52
N LEU A 3 -23.92 -1.73 -20.38
CA LEU A 3 -23.72 -2.48 -19.11
C LEU A 3 -23.25 -1.59 -17.95
N VAL A 4 -22.61 -0.48 -18.25
CA VAL A 4 -21.92 0.39 -17.26
C VAL A 4 -22.61 1.73 -17.18
N GLU A 5 -23.02 2.11 -15.99
CA GLU A 5 -23.43 3.46 -15.62
C GLU A 5 -22.27 4.18 -14.95
N ARG A 6 -21.80 5.31 -15.51
CA ARG A 6 -20.79 6.15 -14.88
C ARG A 6 -21.44 7.18 -13.97
N LEU A 7 -21.05 7.19 -12.70
CA LEU A 7 -21.56 8.17 -11.74
C LEU A 7 -20.89 9.54 -11.93
N PRO A 8 -21.59 10.65 -11.63
CA PRO A 8 -21.06 12.01 -11.75
C PRO A 8 -20.09 12.39 -10.62
N ILE A 9 -19.43 11.40 -10.01
CA ILE A 9 -18.51 11.57 -8.89
C ILE A 9 -17.09 11.59 -9.43
N THR A 10 -16.32 12.60 -9.04
CA THR A 10 -14.89 12.68 -9.36
C THR A 10 -14.11 13.07 -8.12
N LEU A 11 -13.07 12.29 -7.80
CA LEU A 11 -12.13 12.58 -6.73
C LEU A 11 -10.76 12.86 -7.36
N SER A 12 -10.14 13.93 -6.94
CA SER A 12 -8.78 14.32 -7.35
C SER A 12 -7.88 14.48 -6.16
N GLY A 13 -6.58 14.34 -6.37
CA GLY A 13 -5.57 14.64 -5.37
C GLY A 13 -5.62 16.10 -4.95
N ARG A 14 -5.23 16.36 -3.72
CA ARG A 14 -5.23 17.68 -3.09
C ARG A 14 -3.79 18.08 -2.77
N ALA A 15 -3.26 19.05 -3.49
CA ALA A 15 -1.91 19.55 -3.28
C ALA A 15 -1.73 20.29 -1.94
N ASP A 16 -2.84 20.70 -1.30
CA ASP A 16 -2.85 21.33 0.03
C ASP A 16 -2.78 20.32 1.20
N ARG A 17 -2.90 19.02 0.93
CA ARG A 17 -2.68 17.98 1.93
C ARG A 17 -1.20 17.64 2.02
N VAL A 18 -0.56 18.13 3.07
CA VAL A 18 0.88 18.08 3.25
C VAL A 18 1.28 17.36 4.54
N LEU A 19 2.46 16.77 4.51
CA LEU A 19 3.13 16.17 5.67
C LEU A 19 4.36 17.01 6.03
N CYS A 20 4.69 17.10 7.32
CA CYS A 20 6.01 17.49 7.76
C CYS A 20 6.99 16.32 7.56
N ARG A 21 8.05 16.56 6.82
CA ARG A 21 9.15 15.61 6.61
C ARG A 21 10.47 16.23 7.03
N MET A 22 11.37 15.38 7.51
CA MET A 22 12.73 15.84 7.75
C MET A 22 13.37 16.27 6.44
N PHE A 23 13.94 17.46 6.44
CA PHE A 23 14.72 18.04 5.37
C PHE A 23 16.20 18.10 5.77
N ILE A 24 17.07 17.51 4.96
CA ILE A 24 18.52 17.51 5.18
C ILE A 24 19.15 18.42 4.13
N PRO A 25 19.49 19.67 4.50
CA PRO A 25 20.11 20.60 3.56
C PRO A 25 21.42 20.03 2.97
N GLY A 26 21.51 19.99 1.65
CA GLY A 26 22.63 19.46 0.88
C GLY A 26 22.46 18.05 0.34
N GLU A 27 21.44 17.28 0.78
CA GLU A 27 21.13 15.98 0.15
C GLU A 27 20.42 16.13 -1.21
N GLU A 28 19.88 17.30 -1.51
CA GLU A 28 19.31 17.59 -2.81
C GLU A 28 20.37 17.74 -3.93
N ASP A 29 21.63 17.98 -3.55
CA ASP A 29 22.76 18.02 -4.49
C ASP A 29 23.26 16.59 -4.75
N LEU A 30 22.93 16.01 -5.88
CA LEU A 30 23.36 14.66 -6.32
C LEU A 30 24.88 14.51 -6.48
N ILE A 31 25.64 15.59 -6.35
CA ILE A 31 27.09 15.65 -6.47
C ILE A 31 27.71 15.72 -5.07
N GLN A 32 28.01 14.57 -4.48
CA GLN A 32 28.72 14.43 -3.19
C GLN A 32 28.06 15.18 -2.04
N GLY A 33 26.86 14.77 -1.64
CA GLY A 33 26.10 15.37 -0.55
C GLY A 33 26.79 15.35 0.79
N THR A 34 27.51 16.43 1.10
CA THR A 34 27.84 16.75 2.48
C THR A 34 26.64 17.46 3.08
N SER A 35 25.98 16.79 4.05
CA SER A 35 24.90 17.40 4.80
C SER A 35 25.35 18.76 5.39
N ARG A 36 24.58 19.82 5.11
CA ARG A 36 24.80 21.16 5.65
C ARG A 36 24.09 21.40 6.98
N ILE A 37 23.67 20.34 7.67
CA ILE A 37 23.07 20.44 9.01
C ILE A 37 23.97 21.24 9.98
N PRO A 38 25.30 20.99 10.09
CA PRO A 38 26.15 21.72 11.00
C PRO A 38 26.13 23.24 10.77
N GLU A 39 26.12 23.70 9.52
CA GLU A 39 26.08 25.10 9.18
C GLU A 39 24.73 25.75 9.54
N VAL A 40 23.62 25.04 9.30
CA VAL A 40 22.28 25.50 9.68
C VAL A 40 22.17 25.60 11.20
N VAL A 41 22.60 24.59 11.93
CA VAL A 41 22.64 24.59 13.39
C VAL A 41 23.51 25.76 13.94
N SER A 42 24.70 25.94 13.37
CA SER A 42 25.61 27.04 13.81
C SER A 42 24.96 28.42 13.60
N ARG A 43 24.27 28.63 12.49
CA ARG A 43 23.55 29.90 12.24
C ARG A 43 22.41 30.10 13.22
N CYS A 44 21.60 29.05 13.49
CA CYS A 44 20.54 29.12 14.51
C CYS A 44 21.10 29.43 15.92
N LEU A 45 22.26 28.85 16.27
CA LEU A 45 22.93 29.12 17.55
C LEU A 45 23.42 30.57 17.66
N GLY A 46 23.82 31.17 16.56
CA GLY A 46 24.29 32.56 16.50
C GLY A 46 23.19 33.64 16.54
N LEU A 47 21.93 33.27 16.46
CA LEU A 47 20.82 34.25 16.51
C LEU A 47 20.62 34.80 17.92
N HIS A 48 20.19 36.07 18.03
CA HIS A 48 19.71 36.63 19.27
C HIS A 48 18.35 36.01 19.66
N GLU A 49 18.03 35.86 20.96
CA GLU A 49 16.78 35.22 21.41
C GLU A 49 15.52 35.89 20.82
N SER A 50 15.51 37.23 20.76
CA SER A 50 14.39 37.95 20.13
C SER A 50 14.19 37.60 18.65
N SER A 51 15.26 37.28 17.93
CA SER A 51 15.18 36.84 16.53
C SER A 51 14.69 35.39 16.42
N VAL A 52 15.04 34.54 17.40
CA VAL A 52 14.51 33.17 17.51
C VAL A 52 12.99 33.21 17.69
N THR A 53 12.52 33.99 18.68
CA THR A 53 11.08 34.14 18.93
C THR A 53 10.33 34.66 17.71
N ALA A 54 10.81 35.75 17.09
CA ALA A 54 10.18 36.31 15.92
C ALA A 54 10.11 35.35 14.72
N ALA A 55 11.18 34.55 14.53
CA ALA A 55 11.19 33.52 13.47
C ALA A 55 10.18 32.39 13.74
N LEU A 56 10.05 31.92 14.98
CA LEU A 56 9.07 30.92 15.36
C LEU A 56 7.63 31.43 15.21
N GLU A 57 7.35 32.66 15.67
CA GLU A 57 6.05 33.31 15.49
C GLU A 57 5.64 33.43 14.00
N ALA A 58 6.61 33.71 13.13
CA ALA A 58 6.36 33.71 11.69
C ALA A 58 6.02 32.33 11.15
N VAL A 59 6.77 31.30 11.54
CA VAL A 59 6.50 29.92 11.15
C VAL A 59 5.15 29.43 11.69
N GLU A 60 4.83 29.72 12.96
CA GLU A 60 3.54 29.35 13.56
C GLU A 60 2.38 29.97 12.79
N ARG A 61 2.43 31.27 12.54
CA ARG A 61 1.38 32.00 11.80
C ARG A 61 1.12 31.40 10.42
N ASP A 62 2.18 31.01 9.70
CA ASP A 62 2.08 30.59 8.32
C ASP A 62 1.74 29.10 8.16
N PHE A 63 2.09 28.23 9.15
CA PHE A 63 2.02 26.78 8.98
C PHE A 63 1.13 26.05 10.01
N VAL A 64 0.82 26.61 11.19
CA VAL A 64 0.08 25.90 12.24
C VAL A 64 -1.28 25.38 11.77
N GLY A 65 -1.98 26.10 10.89
CA GLY A 65 -3.27 25.69 10.33
C GLY A 65 -3.22 24.53 9.34
N ARG A 66 -2.02 24.10 8.94
CA ARG A 66 -1.81 23.06 7.92
C ARG A 66 -1.43 21.69 8.53
N HIS A 67 -1.05 21.67 9.81
CA HIS A 67 -0.57 20.47 10.51
C HIS A 67 -1.28 20.30 11.86
N ARG A 68 -1.52 19.04 12.27
CA ARG A 68 -2.13 18.71 13.56
C ARG A 68 -1.22 19.04 14.74
N ASP A 69 0.08 18.80 14.57
CA ASP A 69 1.10 18.93 15.62
C ASP A 69 2.41 19.44 15.01
N LEU A 70 2.42 20.69 14.58
CA LEU A 70 3.58 21.30 13.93
C LEU A 70 4.82 21.32 14.86
N PHE A 71 4.64 21.72 16.11
CA PHE A 71 5.75 21.83 17.07
C PHE A 71 6.29 20.47 17.51
N GLY A 72 5.42 19.46 17.63
CA GLY A 72 5.86 18.08 17.89
C GLY A 72 6.74 17.53 16.77
N GLN A 73 6.43 17.86 15.49
CA GLN A 73 7.29 17.51 14.36
C GLN A 73 8.65 18.23 14.42
N PHE A 74 8.67 19.50 14.79
CA PHE A 74 9.93 20.23 14.97
C PHE A 74 10.79 19.62 16.11
N GLU A 75 10.17 19.23 17.23
CA GLU A 75 10.87 18.54 18.31
C GLU A 75 11.45 17.20 17.86
N GLU A 76 10.71 16.42 17.05
CA GLU A 76 11.16 15.14 16.50
C GLU A 76 12.38 15.35 15.58
N HIS A 77 12.31 16.29 14.65
CA HIS A 77 13.40 16.59 13.73
C HIS A 77 14.63 17.17 14.45
N TYR A 78 14.42 17.98 15.50
CA TYR A 78 15.51 18.42 16.37
C TYR A 78 16.20 17.25 17.09
N ARG A 79 15.42 16.31 17.68
CA ARG A 79 16.00 15.13 18.37
C ARG A 79 16.90 14.29 17.46
N ALA A 80 16.57 14.20 16.17
CA ALA A 80 17.38 13.47 15.20
C ALA A 80 18.79 14.06 15.01
N VAL A 81 19.01 15.33 15.39
CA VAL A 81 20.28 16.02 15.27
C VAL A 81 20.82 16.54 16.61
N ALA A 82 20.17 16.25 17.73
CA ALA A 82 20.49 16.78 19.05
C ALA A 82 21.95 16.49 19.48
N ASN A 83 22.54 15.37 19.06
CA ASN A 83 23.91 15.01 19.29
C ASN A 83 24.94 15.95 18.62
N ARG A 84 24.51 16.83 17.73
CA ARG A 84 25.33 17.83 17.03
C ARG A 84 25.14 19.25 17.58
N VAL A 85 24.37 19.38 18.67
CA VAL A 85 24.00 20.65 19.28
C VAL A 85 24.50 20.70 20.73
N PRO A 86 24.93 21.86 21.26
CA PRO A 86 25.31 21.98 22.69
C PRO A 86 24.14 21.63 23.63
N ASP A 87 24.45 21.03 24.79
CA ASP A 87 23.45 20.50 25.75
C ASP A 87 22.52 21.56 26.37
N LYS A 88 22.88 22.84 26.29
CA LYS A 88 22.15 23.93 26.98
C LYS A 88 21.73 25.01 25.98
N ILE A 89 20.60 24.80 25.34
CA ILE A 89 19.93 25.82 24.51
C ILE A 89 18.44 25.94 24.91
N SER A 90 17.82 27.09 24.63
CA SER A 90 16.39 27.31 24.90
C SER A 90 15.50 26.35 24.09
N ARG A 91 14.31 26.06 24.62
CA ARG A 91 13.33 25.24 23.89
C ARG A 91 12.95 25.88 22.55
N GLU A 92 12.78 27.20 22.55
CA GLU A 92 12.46 27.95 21.33
C GLU A 92 13.55 27.76 20.26
N ARG A 93 14.82 27.75 20.66
CA ARG A 93 15.94 27.52 19.75
C ARG A 93 15.97 26.07 19.25
N GLN A 94 15.62 25.09 20.10
CA GLN A 94 15.46 23.69 19.67
C GLN A 94 14.36 23.57 18.60
N LEU A 95 13.20 24.19 18.84
CA LEU A 95 12.08 24.22 17.90
C LEU A 95 12.48 24.91 16.57
N LEU A 96 13.23 26.01 16.65
CA LEU A 96 13.68 26.72 15.45
C LEU A 96 14.65 25.86 14.62
N ILE A 97 15.59 25.15 15.26
CA ILE A 97 16.47 24.21 14.56
C ILE A 97 15.62 23.11 13.89
N GLY A 98 14.66 22.55 14.60
CA GLY A 98 13.73 21.57 14.05
C GLY A 98 12.94 22.11 12.85
N ALA A 99 12.46 23.36 12.94
CA ALA A 99 11.73 24.01 11.83
C ALA A 99 12.59 24.14 10.57
N TYR A 100 13.86 24.53 10.70
CA TYR A 100 14.81 24.62 9.57
C TYR A 100 15.18 23.24 8.97
N LEU A 101 14.93 22.17 9.71
CA LEU A 101 15.10 20.77 9.27
C LEU A 101 13.77 20.11 8.91
N THR A 102 12.74 20.90 8.64
CA THR A 102 11.42 20.44 8.25
C THR A 102 11.03 21.03 6.91
N GLN A 103 10.44 20.20 6.06
CA GLN A 103 9.78 20.64 4.82
C GLN A 103 8.36 20.09 4.73
N GLU A 104 7.47 20.78 4.04
CA GLU A 104 6.18 20.24 3.63
C GLU A 104 6.34 19.32 2.42
N TYR A 105 5.60 18.23 2.42
CA TYR A 105 5.55 17.26 1.33
C TYR A 105 4.09 17.02 0.94
N ALA A 106 3.72 17.37 -0.31
CA ALA A 106 2.38 17.19 -0.85
C ALA A 106 2.18 15.73 -1.28
N ILE A 107 1.41 14.97 -0.49
CA ILE A 107 1.23 13.51 -0.68
C ILE A 107 0.42 13.13 -1.91
N GLU A 108 -0.46 14.02 -2.39
CA GLU A 108 -1.38 13.82 -3.51
C GLU A 108 -1.08 14.79 -4.67
N GLY A 109 0.09 15.44 -4.65
CA GLY A 109 0.39 16.55 -5.55
C GLY A 109 0.64 16.16 -7.01
N ALA A 110 1.06 14.89 -7.26
CA ALA A 110 1.40 14.44 -8.61
C ALA A 110 0.33 13.54 -9.23
N ALA A 111 -0.24 12.58 -8.46
CA ALA A 111 -1.22 11.63 -8.98
C ALA A 111 -2.10 11.06 -7.86
N TYR A 112 -3.33 10.62 -8.22
CA TYR A 112 -4.34 10.10 -7.29
C TYR A 112 -5.23 9.09 -8.00
N PHE A 113 -5.00 7.78 -7.79
CA PHE A 113 -5.53 6.73 -8.65
C PHE A 113 -5.52 5.34 -7.99
N ASN A 114 -5.88 4.29 -8.75
CA ASN A 114 -5.85 2.89 -8.38
C ASN A 114 -6.61 2.59 -7.07
N PRO A 115 -7.91 2.93 -6.99
CA PRO A 115 -8.71 2.71 -5.81
C PRO A 115 -9.03 1.23 -5.59
N SER A 116 -9.16 0.84 -4.30
CA SER A 116 -9.71 -0.46 -3.86
C SER A 116 -10.73 -0.21 -2.76
N ILE A 117 -11.91 -0.81 -2.86
CA ILE A 117 -13.05 -0.56 -1.97
C ILE A 117 -13.44 -1.85 -1.22
N VAL A 118 -13.70 -1.70 0.10
CA VAL A 118 -14.18 -2.79 0.97
C VAL A 118 -15.23 -2.26 1.96
N PRO A 119 -16.09 -3.12 2.54
CA PRO A 119 -16.98 -2.70 3.63
C PRO A 119 -16.20 -2.09 4.80
N HIS A 120 -16.75 -1.07 5.43
CA HIS A 120 -16.15 -0.41 6.61
C HIS A 120 -16.19 -1.35 7.82
N PRO A 121 -15.19 -1.33 8.74
CA PRO A 121 -15.25 -2.12 9.97
C PRO A 121 -16.44 -1.77 10.86
N ASP A 122 -16.83 -0.51 10.91
CA ASP A 122 -18.03 -0.05 11.62
C ASP A 122 -19.21 -0.08 10.64
N GLU A 123 -20.02 -1.10 10.74
CA GLU A 123 -21.24 -1.23 9.93
C GLU A 123 -22.33 -0.29 10.49
N PRO A 124 -23.03 0.47 9.63
CA PRO A 124 -24.24 1.17 10.06
C PRO A 124 -25.35 0.16 10.34
N ASP A 125 -26.44 0.61 10.97
CA ASP A 125 -27.62 -0.19 11.28
C ASP A 125 -28.02 -1.06 10.06
N ALA A 126 -28.06 -2.37 10.27
CA ALA A 126 -28.39 -3.36 9.24
C ALA A 126 -29.76 -3.11 8.57
N ASP A 127 -30.65 -2.34 9.23
CA ASP A 127 -32.00 -2.04 8.78
C ASP A 127 -32.08 -0.97 7.66
N SER A 128 -31.00 -0.21 7.41
CA SER A 128 -31.02 0.88 6.41
C SER A 128 -30.83 0.41 4.97
N GLY A 129 -30.33 -0.81 4.75
CA GLY A 129 -29.91 -1.30 3.43
C GLY A 129 -28.71 -0.55 2.82
N ASN A 130 -28.15 0.42 3.54
CA ASN A 130 -26.95 1.17 3.15
C ASN A 130 -25.69 0.42 3.60
N LEU A 131 -24.59 0.62 2.87
CA LEU A 131 -23.29 0.02 3.21
C LEU A 131 -22.25 1.12 3.36
N ARG A 132 -21.62 1.23 4.53
CA ARG A 132 -20.39 2.04 4.66
C ARG A 132 -19.20 1.33 4.05
N PHE A 133 -18.30 2.10 3.44
CA PHE A 133 -17.09 1.57 2.83
C PHE A 133 -15.83 2.31 3.27
N VAL A 134 -14.71 1.60 3.18
CA VAL A 134 -13.36 2.16 3.13
C VAL A 134 -12.83 1.99 1.72
N MET A 135 -12.21 3.02 1.19
CA MET A 135 -11.52 3.00 -0.09
C MET A 135 -10.06 3.40 0.12
N SER A 136 -9.13 2.50 -0.20
CA SER A 136 -7.72 2.84 -0.32
C SER A 136 -7.43 3.43 -1.69
N VAL A 137 -6.48 4.35 -1.76
CA VAL A 137 -6.07 5.03 -2.98
C VAL A 137 -4.56 5.14 -3.01
N ARG A 138 -3.96 4.93 -4.16
CA ARG A 138 -2.57 5.26 -4.41
C ARG A 138 -2.44 6.76 -4.65
N ALA A 139 -1.70 7.42 -3.77
CA ALA A 139 -1.36 8.83 -3.90
C ALA A 139 0.13 8.98 -4.22
N VAL A 140 0.47 9.91 -5.09
CA VAL A 140 1.86 10.17 -5.50
C VAL A 140 2.19 11.62 -5.26
N GLY A 141 3.28 11.85 -4.55
CA GLY A 141 3.78 13.18 -4.23
C GLY A 141 5.11 13.50 -4.91
N GLU A 142 5.84 14.44 -4.34
CA GLU A 142 7.15 14.87 -4.80
C GLU A 142 8.12 13.68 -4.92
N GLY A 143 9.01 13.70 -5.91
CA GLY A 143 9.96 12.62 -6.18
C GLY A 143 9.31 11.31 -6.63
N HIS A 144 8.01 11.34 -7.01
CA HIS A 144 7.23 10.18 -7.45
C HIS A 144 7.14 9.05 -6.39
N ILE A 145 7.14 9.41 -5.11
CA ILE A 145 6.95 8.44 -4.03
C ILE A 145 5.46 8.11 -3.92
N SER A 146 5.13 6.84 -4.06
CA SER A 146 3.76 6.34 -3.90
C SER A 146 3.45 5.99 -2.44
N THR A 147 2.27 6.42 -1.97
CA THR A 147 1.73 6.14 -0.63
C THR A 147 0.33 5.57 -0.75
N VAL A 148 -0.17 4.94 0.31
CA VAL A 148 -1.56 4.52 0.40
C VAL A 148 -2.31 5.44 1.35
N VAL A 149 -3.34 6.08 0.84
CA VAL A 149 -4.25 6.95 1.58
C VAL A 149 -5.66 6.37 1.57
N PHE A 150 -6.53 6.86 2.46
CA PHE A 150 -7.87 6.30 2.64
C PHE A 150 -8.96 7.35 2.46
N ARG A 151 -10.13 6.90 2.02
CA ARG A 151 -11.42 7.59 2.00
C ARG A 151 -12.48 6.68 2.58
N SER A 152 -13.55 7.25 3.07
CA SER A 152 -14.76 6.54 3.44
C SER A 152 -15.97 7.12 2.74
N GLY A 153 -17.09 6.43 2.87
CA GLY A 153 -18.36 6.88 2.32
C GLY A 153 -19.45 5.86 2.52
N VAL A 154 -20.58 6.08 1.86
CA VAL A 154 -21.76 5.24 1.92
C VAL A 154 -22.20 4.87 0.51
N ILE A 155 -22.56 3.61 0.31
CA ILE A 155 -23.33 3.11 -0.81
C ILE A 155 -24.77 3.00 -0.30
N THR A 156 -25.70 3.69 -0.93
CA THR A 156 -27.12 3.62 -0.56
C THR A 156 -27.76 2.31 -1.00
N SER A 157 -28.95 2.00 -0.47
CA SER A 157 -29.76 0.84 -0.90
C SER A 157 -30.01 0.83 -2.42
N ASP A 158 -30.12 2.02 -3.01
CA ASP A 158 -30.36 2.21 -4.45
C ASP A 158 -29.10 2.17 -5.31
N GLY A 159 -27.92 2.03 -4.67
CA GLY A 159 -26.60 1.94 -5.34
C GLY A 159 -25.95 3.29 -5.63
N ASP A 160 -26.48 4.39 -5.12
CA ASP A 160 -25.79 5.67 -5.16
C ASP A 160 -24.58 5.66 -4.23
N VAL A 161 -23.54 6.39 -4.59
CA VAL A 161 -22.29 6.50 -3.83
C VAL A 161 -22.14 7.92 -3.29
N VAL A 162 -21.90 8.04 -1.99
CA VAL A 162 -21.55 9.31 -1.34
C VAL A 162 -20.21 9.15 -0.65
N VAL A 163 -19.22 9.94 -1.05
CA VAL A 163 -17.87 9.91 -0.48
C VAL A 163 -17.74 11.00 0.58
N ASP A 164 -17.25 10.64 1.75
CA ASP A 164 -17.04 11.58 2.85
C ASP A 164 -15.95 12.61 2.49
N PRO A 165 -16.10 13.88 2.94
CA PRO A 165 -15.05 14.89 2.80
C PRO A 165 -13.75 14.41 3.45
N ALA A 166 -12.62 14.62 2.77
CA ALA A 166 -11.32 14.35 3.36
C ALA A 166 -10.93 15.43 4.37
N SER A 167 -10.32 15.03 5.48
CA SER A 167 -9.64 15.97 6.38
C SER A 167 -8.58 16.79 5.62
N PRO A 168 -8.38 18.07 5.93
CA PRO A 168 -7.29 18.86 5.38
C PRO A 168 -5.90 18.37 5.87
N PHE A 169 -5.87 17.63 6.96
CA PHE A 169 -4.64 17.13 7.56
C PHE A 169 -4.25 15.76 7.01
N ALA A 170 -2.95 15.46 7.08
CA ALA A 170 -2.39 14.15 6.81
C ALA A 170 -1.40 13.78 7.94
N THR A 171 -1.33 12.50 8.26
CA THR A 171 -0.47 11.99 9.34
C THR A 171 0.22 10.71 8.91
N ILE A 172 1.52 10.66 9.07
CA ILE A 172 2.31 9.43 9.05
C ILE A 172 2.68 9.04 10.47
N ARG A 173 3.02 7.77 10.68
CA ARG A 173 3.52 7.27 11.96
C ARG A 173 4.79 6.47 11.73
N GLY A 174 5.70 6.55 12.69
CA GLY A 174 6.88 5.70 12.72
C GLY A 174 6.49 4.23 12.85
N ARG A 175 7.25 3.37 12.20
CA ARG A 175 7.07 1.93 12.33
C ARG A 175 7.53 1.44 13.71
N ARG A 176 6.85 0.40 14.19
CA ARG A 176 7.36 -0.45 15.28
C ARG A 176 7.87 -1.76 14.69
N TYR A 177 8.93 -2.30 15.28
CA TYR A 177 9.41 -3.62 14.87
C TYR A 177 8.45 -4.68 15.38
N THR A 178 7.95 -5.48 14.45
CA THR A 178 6.99 -6.56 14.70
C THR A 178 7.65 -7.72 15.41
N ILE A 179 6.87 -8.51 16.12
CA ILE A 179 7.25 -9.86 16.49
C ILE A 179 7.40 -10.67 15.19
N LEU A 180 8.62 -11.08 14.91
CA LEU A 180 8.95 -11.89 13.76
C LEU A 180 8.60 -13.37 14.02
N ARG A 181 8.24 -14.08 12.96
CA ARG A 181 8.03 -15.54 13.02
C ARG A 181 9.20 -16.23 12.34
N ARG A 182 9.78 -17.25 13.02
CA ARG A 182 10.93 -18.02 12.52
C ARG A 182 10.69 -18.60 11.12
N ARG A 183 9.48 -19.14 10.87
CA ARG A 183 9.09 -19.65 9.55
C ARG A 183 9.13 -18.58 8.47
N TYR A 184 8.65 -17.39 8.76
CA TYR A 184 8.64 -16.27 7.84
C TYR A 184 10.07 -15.81 7.51
N LEU A 185 10.92 -15.59 8.53
CA LEU A 185 12.30 -15.19 8.32
C LEU A 185 13.06 -16.23 7.49
N ARG A 186 12.86 -17.54 7.78
CA ARG A 186 13.45 -18.62 6.99
C ARG A 186 13.13 -18.50 5.51
N GLN A 187 11.86 -18.41 5.17
CA GLN A 187 11.42 -18.39 3.77
C GLN A 187 11.92 -17.15 3.03
N SER A 188 11.77 -15.97 3.65
CA SER A 188 12.20 -14.70 3.06
C SER A 188 13.72 -14.61 2.88
N ALA A 189 14.49 -15.15 3.82
CA ALA A 189 15.95 -15.18 3.74
C ALA A 189 16.45 -16.15 2.65
N ILE A 190 15.81 -17.30 2.48
CA ILE A 190 16.11 -18.23 1.38
C ILE A 190 15.81 -17.58 0.04
N GLU A 191 14.69 -16.88 -0.11
CA GLU A 191 14.37 -16.15 -1.34
C GLU A 191 15.33 -14.97 -1.61
N ALA A 192 15.88 -14.37 -0.55
CA ALA A 192 16.95 -13.38 -0.65
C ALA A 192 18.33 -14.01 -1.03
N GLY A 193 18.39 -15.34 -1.20
CA GLY A 193 19.58 -16.05 -1.67
C GLY A 193 20.49 -16.60 -0.57
N LEU A 194 20.06 -16.56 0.71
CA LEU A 194 20.84 -17.15 1.79
C LEU A 194 20.82 -18.67 1.75
N ASP A 195 21.96 -19.28 2.09
CA ASP A 195 22.06 -20.74 2.27
C ASP A 195 21.18 -21.19 3.45
N SER A 196 20.35 -22.19 3.22
CA SER A 196 19.45 -22.72 4.24
C SER A 196 20.18 -23.31 5.45
N THR A 197 21.36 -23.87 5.26
CA THR A 197 22.17 -24.45 6.34
C THR A 197 22.72 -23.37 7.26
N ASP A 198 23.26 -22.30 6.69
CA ASP A 198 23.79 -21.16 7.45
C ASP A 198 22.66 -20.45 8.23
N LEU A 199 21.50 -20.32 7.59
CA LEU A 199 20.31 -19.74 8.22
C LEU A 199 19.80 -20.54 9.42
N GLU A 200 19.81 -21.87 9.34
CA GLU A 200 19.37 -22.73 10.45
C GLU A 200 20.23 -22.58 11.71
N LEU A 201 21.50 -22.18 11.59
CA LEU A 201 22.33 -21.86 12.75
C LEU A 201 21.75 -20.71 13.57
N VAL A 202 21.24 -19.69 12.93
CA VAL A 202 20.60 -18.54 13.60
C VAL A 202 19.19 -18.91 14.08
N LEU A 203 18.41 -19.53 13.19
CA LEU A 203 17.02 -19.90 13.49
C LEU A 203 16.91 -20.92 14.63
N GLY A 204 17.91 -21.77 14.81
CA GLY A 204 17.98 -22.71 15.92
C GLY A 204 18.15 -22.06 17.30
N MET A 205 18.65 -20.81 17.34
CA MET A 205 18.78 -20.02 18.57
C MET A 205 17.53 -19.21 18.92
N LEU A 206 16.55 -19.15 18.01
CA LEU A 206 15.37 -18.30 18.12
C LEU A 206 14.11 -19.12 18.45
N PRO A 207 13.20 -18.61 19.29
CA PRO A 207 11.86 -19.19 19.44
C PRO A 207 11.04 -19.06 18.15
N ASP A 208 9.84 -19.63 18.10
CA ASP A 208 8.97 -19.53 16.92
C ASP A 208 8.51 -18.08 16.64
N LYS A 209 8.36 -17.31 17.71
CA LYS A 209 8.09 -15.85 17.66
C LYS A 209 9.20 -15.15 18.43
N PHE A 210 9.81 -14.16 17.83
CA PHE A 210 10.95 -13.43 18.42
C PHE A 210 10.92 -11.95 17.99
N THR A 211 11.61 -11.13 18.76
CA THR A 211 11.79 -9.69 18.48
C THR A 211 13.04 -9.43 17.65
N SER A 212 13.16 -8.22 17.12
CA SER A 212 14.40 -7.80 16.45
C SER A 212 15.60 -7.80 17.39
N GLU A 213 15.40 -7.55 18.69
CA GLU A 213 16.45 -7.58 19.70
C GLU A 213 16.97 -9.00 19.92
N GLU A 214 16.06 -9.99 20.02
CA GLU A 214 16.42 -11.40 20.12
C GLU A 214 17.16 -11.89 18.86
N LEU A 215 16.76 -11.42 17.69
CA LEU A 215 17.47 -11.72 16.44
C LEU A 215 18.89 -11.13 16.45
N LEU A 216 19.06 -9.87 16.86
CA LEU A 216 20.38 -9.24 16.97
C LEU A 216 21.27 -9.97 17.98
N ALA A 217 20.71 -10.41 19.10
CA ALA A 217 21.43 -11.22 20.09
C ALA A 217 21.89 -12.57 19.52
N ALA A 218 21.02 -13.26 18.77
CA ALA A 218 21.36 -14.52 18.10
C ALA A 218 22.48 -14.30 17.04
N LEU A 219 22.36 -13.27 16.22
CA LEU A 219 23.37 -12.93 15.21
C LEU A 219 24.73 -12.58 15.82
N SER A 220 24.75 -11.94 17.01
CA SER A 220 26.00 -11.61 17.73
C SER A 220 26.73 -12.84 18.28
N GLN A 221 26.03 -13.96 18.45
CA GLN A 221 26.60 -15.22 18.95
C GLN A 221 27.09 -16.14 17.81
N LEU A 222 26.91 -15.74 16.57
CA LEU A 222 27.29 -16.57 15.41
C LEU A 222 28.82 -16.67 15.31
N ASP A 223 29.35 -17.91 15.20
CA ASP A 223 30.76 -18.12 14.85
C ASP A 223 30.93 -17.95 13.33
N PRO A 224 31.66 -16.92 12.87
CA PRO A 224 31.87 -16.70 11.43
C PRO A 224 32.50 -17.88 10.71
N ARG A 225 33.21 -18.74 11.41
CA ARG A 225 33.86 -19.93 10.84
C ARG A 225 32.89 -21.08 10.55
N GLY A 226 31.66 -20.97 11.06
CA GLY A 226 30.58 -21.95 10.81
C GLY A 226 29.82 -21.73 9.51
N LEU A 227 29.95 -20.54 8.89
CA LEU A 227 29.25 -20.20 7.63
C LEU A 227 29.95 -20.82 6.43
N ARG A 228 29.15 -21.36 5.48
CA ARG A 228 29.67 -22.14 4.35
C ARG A 228 29.85 -21.35 3.07
N ASN A 229 28.92 -20.45 2.76
CA ASN A 229 28.79 -19.86 1.42
C ASN A 229 28.78 -18.33 1.38
N THR A 230 28.82 -17.64 2.53
CA THR A 230 28.66 -16.18 2.59
C THR A 230 29.66 -15.58 3.59
N THR A 231 30.13 -14.38 3.36
CA THR A 231 30.89 -13.65 4.38
C THR A 231 29.98 -13.33 5.57
N SER A 232 30.53 -13.35 6.79
CA SER A 232 29.74 -13.10 7.99
C SER A 232 28.97 -11.78 7.93
N ASP A 233 29.58 -10.73 7.41
CA ASP A 233 28.98 -9.40 7.32
C ASP A 233 27.83 -9.35 6.32
N GLU A 234 27.95 -10.01 5.18
CA GLU A 234 26.90 -10.09 4.15
C GLU A 234 25.73 -10.92 4.64
N PHE A 235 25.98 -12.05 5.30
CA PHE A 235 24.95 -12.89 5.91
C PHE A 235 24.16 -12.12 6.95
N VAL A 236 24.85 -11.50 7.93
CA VAL A 236 24.22 -10.69 8.99
C VAL A 236 23.39 -9.57 8.40
N LYS A 237 23.94 -8.84 7.43
CA LYS A 237 23.24 -7.75 6.72
C LYS A 237 21.95 -8.25 6.05
N THR A 238 22.03 -9.34 5.28
CA THR A 238 20.86 -9.88 4.56
C THR A 238 19.77 -10.36 5.52
N VAL A 239 20.14 -11.05 6.61
CA VAL A 239 19.17 -11.47 7.64
C VAL A 239 18.50 -10.27 8.30
N GLN A 240 19.28 -9.23 8.63
CA GLN A 240 18.72 -8.00 9.22
C GLN A 240 17.81 -7.23 8.25
N GLU A 241 18.20 -7.07 6.99
CA GLU A 241 17.37 -6.42 5.97
C GLU A 241 16.07 -7.20 5.74
N THR A 242 16.12 -8.53 5.72
CA THR A 242 14.94 -9.39 5.61
C THR A 242 14.01 -9.22 6.81
N ALA A 243 14.58 -9.19 8.02
CA ALA A 243 13.81 -8.98 9.25
C ALA A 243 13.19 -7.57 9.30
N GLN A 244 13.92 -6.54 8.87
CA GLN A 244 13.42 -5.17 8.77
C GLN A 244 12.32 -4.99 7.71
N GLY A 245 12.15 -5.95 6.83
CA GLY A 245 11.04 -6.02 5.90
C GLY A 245 9.67 -6.12 6.58
N SER A 246 9.57 -6.58 7.83
CA SER A 246 8.31 -6.67 8.57
C SER A 246 8.18 -5.52 9.57
N TYR A 247 7.03 -4.85 9.59
CA TYR A 247 6.79 -3.72 10.49
C TYR A 247 5.30 -3.56 10.84
N GLU A 248 5.04 -2.82 11.90
CA GLU A 248 3.72 -2.36 12.32
C GLU A 248 3.66 -0.83 12.31
N VAL A 249 2.47 -0.31 12.03
CA VAL A 249 2.16 1.12 12.08
C VAL A 249 0.87 1.31 12.86
N ASP A 250 0.90 2.15 13.92
CA ASP A 250 -0.29 2.48 14.68
C ASP A 250 -0.58 3.96 14.62
N PHE A 251 -1.78 4.29 14.15
CA PHE A 251 -2.29 5.64 14.17
C PHE A 251 -2.98 5.94 15.50
N ALA A 252 -2.95 7.21 15.93
CA ALA A 252 -3.62 7.63 17.15
C ALA A 252 -5.15 7.47 17.03
N ASP A 253 -5.82 7.17 18.16
CA ASP A 253 -7.28 7.05 18.21
C ASP A 253 -8.01 8.34 17.78
N THR A 254 -7.37 9.48 17.96
CA THR A 254 -7.89 10.78 17.53
C THR A 254 -7.77 11.07 16.05
N SER A 255 -7.02 10.25 15.28
CA SER A 255 -6.88 10.41 13.84
C SER A 255 -8.12 9.88 13.11
N VAL A 256 -8.71 10.68 12.22
CA VAL A 256 -9.76 10.18 11.33
C VAL A 256 -9.15 9.41 10.16
N LEU A 257 -9.91 8.49 9.57
CA LEU A 257 -9.43 7.58 8.53
C LEU A 257 -8.72 8.32 7.38
N SER A 258 -9.28 9.42 6.89
CA SER A 258 -8.74 10.17 5.76
C SER A 258 -7.43 10.93 6.07
N GLU A 259 -7.03 11.04 7.34
CA GLU A 259 -5.72 11.61 7.73
C GLU A 259 -4.60 10.59 7.65
N ARG A 260 -4.91 9.29 7.73
CA ARG A 260 -3.93 8.22 7.82
C ARG A 260 -3.25 7.99 6.48
N VAL A 261 -1.93 8.02 6.49
CA VAL A 261 -1.08 7.80 5.32
C VAL A 261 -0.12 6.66 5.63
N LEU A 262 -0.23 5.57 4.90
CA LEU A 262 0.78 4.52 4.92
C LEU A 262 1.95 4.99 4.06
N TRP A 263 3.03 5.32 4.75
CA TRP A 263 4.26 5.84 4.16
C TRP A 263 5.27 4.69 3.95
N PRO A 264 5.95 4.63 2.79
CA PRO A 264 6.96 3.62 2.53
C PRO A 264 8.10 3.69 3.57
N THR A 265 8.38 2.57 4.24
CA THR A 265 9.35 2.50 5.33
C THR A 265 10.33 1.35 5.22
N ALA A 266 9.96 0.25 4.54
CA ALA A 266 10.86 -0.88 4.35
C ALA A 266 11.88 -0.60 3.22
N PRO A 267 13.03 -1.29 3.20
CA PRO A 267 14.06 -1.08 2.17
C PRO A 267 13.56 -1.29 0.74
N ASP A 268 12.65 -2.24 0.53
CA ASP A 268 12.02 -2.55 -0.76
C ASP A 268 10.88 -1.59 -1.14
N GLU A 269 10.52 -0.65 -0.25
CA GLU A 269 9.49 0.37 -0.46
C GLU A 269 10.07 1.76 -0.80
N ARG A 270 11.37 1.94 -0.93
CA ARG A 270 12.03 3.28 -1.01
C ARG A 270 11.42 4.23 -2.04
N ARG A 271 10.79 3.72 -3.09
CA ARG A 271 10.10 4.50 -4.13
C ARG A 271 8.58 4.37 -4.06
N GLY A 272 8.06 3.56 -3.15
CA GLY A 272 6.65 3.60 -2.83
C GLY A 272 5.97 2.27 -2.57
N MET A 273 4.74 2.44 -2.07
CA MET A 273 3.72 1.43 -1.89
C MET A 273 2.69 1.61 -3.00
N GLU A 274 2.53 0.61 -3.88
CA GLU A 274 1.68 0.73 -5.06
C GLU A 274 0.50 -0.24 -5.00
N ASP A 275 -0.66 0.21 -5.45
CA ASP A 275 -1.79 -0.63 -5.88
C ASP A 275 -2.29 -1.60 -4.79
N ALA A 276 -2.59 -1.09 -3.61
CA ALA A 276 -3.14 -1.90 -2.52
C ALA A 276 -4.51 -2.50 -2.89
N ARG A 277 -4.63 -3.83 -2.83
CA ARG A 277 -5.83 -4.61 -3.16
C ARG A 277 -6.43 -5.20 -1.91
N PHE A 278 -7.31 -4.44 -1.29
CA PHE A 278 -7.96 -4.85 -0.04
C PHE A 278 -9.05 -5.89 -0.28
N VAL A 279 -9.20 -6.78 0.70
CA VAL A 279 -10.31 -7.72 0.85
C VAL A 279 -10.73 -7.79 2.31
N ARG A 280 -12.03 -7.82 2.58
CA ARG A 280 -12.58 -8.21 3.88
C ARG A 280 -12.66 -9.73 3.93
N LEU A 281 -12.06 -10.33 4.95
CA LEU A 281 -12.11 -11.78 5.15
C LEU A 281 -13.48 -12.17 5.69
N GLN A 282 -13.97 -13.33 5.22
CA GLN A 282 -15.28 -13.89 5.57
C GLN A 282 -15.18 -15.08 6.53
N ASP A 283 -13.96 -15.45 6.92
CA ASP A 283 -13.70 -16.56 7.84
C ASP A 283 -13.43 -16.01 9.24
N ASP A 284 -14.37 -16.20 10.17
CA ASP A 284 -14.25 -15.74 11.56
C ASP A 284 -13.10 -16.41 12.33
N ALA A 285 -12.56 -17.52 11.82
CA ALA A 285 -11.37 -18.15 12.37
C ALA A 285 -10.05 -17.44 11.99
N GLU A 286 -10.09 -16.49 11.05
CA GLU A 286 -8.93 -15.71 10.69
C GLU A 286 -8.60 -14.68 11.79
N PRO A 287 -7.30 -14.45 12.06
CA PRO A 287 -6.85 -13.55 13.11
C PRO A 287 -7.00 -12.07 12.76
N VAL A 288 -7.34 -11.74 11.51
CA VAL A 288 -7.51 -10.37 11.01
C VAL A 288 -8.75 -10.24 10.13
N ARG A 289 -9.37 -9.06 10.10
CA ARG A 289 -10.60 -8.80 9.32
C ARG A 289 -10.31 -8.38 7.88
N TYR A 290 -9.18 -7.72 7.62
CA TYR A 290 -8.83 -7.20 6.30
C TYR A 290 -7.40 -7.55 5.94
N ARG A 291 -7.23 -7.97 4.69
CA ARG A 291 -5.92 -8.14 4.05
C ARG A 291 -5.85 -7.31 2.79
N ALA A 292 -4.66 -6.81 2.47
CA ALA A 292 -4.36 -6.30 1.15
C ALA A 292 -3.02 -6.82 0.68
N SER A 293 -2.90 -7.16 -0.58
CA SER A 293 -1.59 -7.19 -1.22
C SER A 293 -1.27 -5.81 -1.79
N TYR A 294 -0.01 -5.45 -1.82
CA TYR A 294 0.47 -4.28 -2.53
C TYR A 294 1.84 -4.54 -3.14
N THR A 295 2.25 -3.70 -4.05
CA THR A 295 3.57 -3.76 -4.64
C THR A 295 4.49 -2.76 -3.94
N ALA A 296 5.54 -3.24 -3.31
CA ALA A 296 6.67 -2.45 -2.87
C ALA A 296 7.62 -2.21 -4.05
N PHE A 297 8.14 -1.00 -4.18
CA PHE A 297 9.08 -0.61 -5.23
C PHE A 297 10.27 0.14 -4.64
N ASP A 298 11.49 -0.34 -4.91
CA ASP A 298 12.74 0.29 -4.43
C ASP A 298 13.39 1.25 -5.43
N GLY A 299 12.84 1.32 -6.63
CA GLY A 299 13.37 2.08 -7.78
C GLY A 299 13.91 1.17 -8.90
N ILE A 300 14.15 -0.10 -8.61
CA ILE A 300 14.69 -1.09 -9.56
C ILE A 300 13.83 -2.36 -9.54
N HIS A 301 13.56 -2.88 -8.34
CA HIS A 301 12.87 -4.14 -8.13
C HIS A 301 11.47 -3.93 -7.55
N VAL A 302 10.61 -4.89 -7.78
CA VAL A 302 9.28 -4.96 -7.18
C VAL A 302 9.19 -6.18 -6.27
N ALA A 303 8.56 -6.01 -5.11
CA ALA A 303 8.20 -7.10 -4.21
C ALA A 303 6.72 -7.05 -3.90
N THR A 304 6.09 -8.20 -3.78
CA THR A 304 4.71 -8.28 -3.30
C THR A 304 4.69 -8.39 -1.79
N ARG A 305 3.93 -7.51 -1.15
CA ARG A 305 3.78 -7.48 0.29
C ARG A 305 2.32 -7.61 0.68
N ILE A 306 2.09 -7.98 1.95
CA ILE A 306 0.78 -8.02 2.57
C ILE A 306 0.65 -6.89 3.59
N LEU A 307 -0.54 -6.27 3.64
CA LEU A 307 -1.02 -5.45 4.74
C LEU A 307 -2.15 -6.18 5.45
N GLU A 308 -2.14 -6.19 6.77
CA GLU A 308 -3.20 -6.75 7.60
C GLU A 308 -3.69 -5.70 8.59
N THR A 309 -5.01 -5.62 8.80
CA THR A 309 -5.63 -4.69 9.75
C THR A 309 -7.03 -5.16 10.14
N ASP A 310 -7.47 -4.80 11.34
CA ASP A 310 -8.86 -5.01 11.79
C ASP A 310 -9.72 -3.74 11.71
N ASP A 311 -9.08 -2.58 11.81
CA ASP A 311 -9.74 -1.31 12.12
C ASP A 311 -9.23 -0.13 11.28
N PHE A 312 -8.33 -0.37 10.35
CA PHE A 312 -7.63 0.66 9.57
C PHE A 312 -6.87 1.70 10.42
N LYS A 313 -6.61 1.41 11.71
CA LYS A 313 -5.73 2.18 12.60
C LYS A 313 -4.38 1.51 12.81
N SER A 314 -4.43 0.22 13.08
CA SER A 314 -3.24 -0.60 13.26
C SER A 314 -3.02 -1.46 12.03
N PHE A 315 -1.83 -1.40 11.48
CA PHE A 315 -1.45 -2.16 10.30
C PHE A 315 -0.18 -2.94 10.57
N SER A 316 -0.15 -4.19 10.11
CA SER A 316 1.09 -4.95 9.96
C SER A 316 1.43 -5.12 8.48
N SER A 317 2.72 -5.09 8.16
CA SER A 317 3.22 -5.34 6.81
C SER A 317 4.37 -6.34 6.83
N MET A 318 4.36 -7.27 5.87
CA MET A 318 5.45 -8.21 5.65
C MET A 318 5.51 -8.65 4.18
N ASN A 319 6.65 -9.21 3.76
CA ASN A 319 6.83 -9.71 2.41
C ASN A 319 6.04 -11.01 2.21
N LEU A 320 5.50 -11.18 1.02
CA LEU A 320 4.99 -12.45 0.53
C LEU A 320 6.07 -13.18 -0.26
N THR A 321 6.07 -14.50 -0.20
CA THR A 321 7.10 -15.36 -0.76
C THR A 321 6.49 -16.44 -1.67
N GLY A 322 7.33 -17.09 -2.45
CA GLY A 322 6.94 -18.15 -3.38
C GLY A 322 6.65 -17.66 -4.81
N PRO A 323 6.61 -18.60 -5.77
CA PRO A 323 6.42 -18.27 -7.19
C PRO A 323 5.14 -17.49 -7.47
N GLY A 324 4.04 -17.76 -6.73
CA GLY A 324 2.76 -17.06 -6.89
C GLY A 324 2.77 -15.59 -6.43
N ALA A 325 3.70 -15.22 -5.53
CA ALA A 325 3.84 -13.87 -5.02
C ALA A 325 4.81 -13.00 -5.85
N ARG A 326 5.41 -13.54 -6.90
CA ARG A 326 6.35 -12.80 -7.75
C ARG A 326 5.64 -11.70 -8.54
N ASN A 327 6.36 -10.62 -8.80
CA ASN A 327 5.92 -9.46 -9.59
C ASN A 327 4.78 -8.66 -8.93
N LYS A 328 3.69 -8.43 -9.65
CA LYS A 328 2.57 -7.57 -9.23
C LYS A 328 1.25 -8.32 -9.37
N GLY A 329 0.21 -7.82 -8.72
CA GLY A 329 -1.16 -8.21 -9.02
C GLY A 329 -1.72 -9.34 -8.17
N LEU A 330 -0.99 -9.81 -7.14
CA LEU A 330 -1.59 -10.77 -6.20
C LEU A 330 -2.87 -10.17 -5.59
N ALA A 331 -3.95 -10.96 -5.49
CA ALA A 331 -5.19 -10.53 -4.87
C ALA A 331 -5.89 -11.71 -4.20
N PHE A 332 -6.11 -11.60 -2.89
CA PHE A 332 -6.61 -12.68 -2.05
C PHE A 332 -8.10 -12.94 -2.28
N PHE A 333 -8.51 -14.20 -2.21
CA PHE A 333 -9.91 -14.56 -2.02
C PHE A 333 -10.35 -14.24 -0.58
N PRO A 334 -11.64 -13.88 -0.37
CA PRO A 334 -12.12 -13.47 0.95
C PRO A 334 -12.19 -14.62 1.96
N ARG A 335 -12.09 -15.88 1.52
CA ARG A 335 -12.08 -17.08 2.36
C ARG A 335 -11.26 -18.19 1.75
N LYS A 336 -10.96 -19.20 2.54
CA LYS A 336 -10.33 -20.42 2.07
C LYS A 336 -11.23 -21.22 1.11
N ILE A 337 -10.61 -21.85 0.13
CA ILE A 337 -11.24 -22.75 -0.82
C ILE A 337 -10.65 -24.15 -0.58
N ASN A 338 -11.50 -25.11 -0.28
CA ASN A 338 -11.08 -26.47 0.07
C ASN A 338 -9.98 -26.52 1.16
N GLY A 339 -10.08 -25.63 2.17
CA GLY A 339 -9.14 -25.55 3.29
C GLY A 339 -7.85 -24.77 3.02
N ARG A 340 -7.60 -24.31 1.78
CA ARG A 340 -6.40 -23.57 1.39
C ARG A 340 -6.71 -22.10 1.11
N TYR A 341 -5.75 -21.24 1.41
CA TYR A 341 -5.79 -19.86 0.93
C TYR A 341 -5.61 -19.83 -0.58
N CYS A 342 -6.35 -18.95 -1.23
CA CYS A 342 -6.37 -18.78 -2.66
C CYS A 342 -6.14 -17.31 -3.03
N ALA A 343 -5.41 -17.05 -4.10
CA ALA A 343 -5.21 -15.71 -4.63
C ALA A 343 -5.10 -15.72 -6.15
N LEU A 344 -5.54 -14.66 -6.79
CA LEU A 344 -5.17 -14.37 -8.17
C LEU A 344 -3.72 -13.85 -8.20
N SER A 345 -3.00 -14.14 -9.27
CA SER A 345 -1.60 -13.78 -9.44
C SER A 345 -1.31 -13.40 -10.90
N ARG A 346 -0.28 -12.60 -11.12
CA ARG A 346 0.30 -12.32 -12.44
C ARG A 346 1.82 -12.52 -12.38
N HIS A 347 2.23 -13.69 -11.92
CA HIS A 347 3.62 -14.04 -11.65
C HIS A 347 4.52 -13.98 -12.90
N ASP A 348 3.94 -14.24 -14.08
CA ASP A 348 4.61 -14.22 -15.39
C ASP A 348 4.64 -12.83 -16.05
N ARG A 349 4.01 -11.80 -15.42
CA ARG A 349 3.81 -10.43 -15.90
C ARG A 349 2.81 -10.28 -17.06
N GLU A 350 2.31 -11.35 -17.61
CA GLU A 350 1.50 -11.33 -18.83
C GLU A 350 0.08 -11.81 -18.62
N THR A 351 -0.13 -12.87 -17.83
CA THR A 351 -1.43 -13.56 -17.77
C THR A 351 -1.96 -13.68 -16.34
N ILE A 352 -3.28 -13.90 -16.25
CA ILE A 352 -3.94 -14.15 -14.96
C ILE A 352 -3.70 -15.62 -14.59
N SER A 353 -3.22 -15.80 -13.38
CA SER A 353 -3.01 -17.10 -12.74
C SER A 353 -3.74 -17.18 -11.42
N ILE A 354 -3.98 -18.38 -10.92
CA ILE A 354 -4.44 -18.66 -9.57
C ILE A 354 -3.33 -19.30 -8.79
N SER A 355 -3.20 -18.95 -7.53
CA SER A 355 -2.19 -19.49 -6.63
C SER A 355 -2.81 -19.94 -5.33
N PHE A 356 -2.22 -20.97 -4.70
CA PHE A 356 -2.68 -21.52 -3.43
C PHE A 356 -1.56 -21.48 -2.39
N SER A 357 -1.96 -21.36 -1.12
CA SER A 357 -1.08 -21.31 0.04
C SER A 357 -1.70 -22.00 1.24
N GLU A 358 -0.86 -22.60 2.09
CA GLU A 358 -1.28 -23.23 3.36
C GLU A 358 -1.33 -22.20 4.51
N ASP A 359 -0.62 -21.06 4.37
CA ASP A 359 -0.43 -20.10 5.46
C ASP A 359 -0.70 -18.65 5.10
N SER A 360 -1.11 -18.37 3.85
CA SER A 360 -1.34 -17.04 3.27
C SER A 360 -0.10 -16.17 3.04
N TYR A 361 1.10 -16.63 3.42
CA TYR A 361 2.35 -15.88 3.28
C TYR A 361 3.29 -16.47 2.25
N HIS A 362 3.23 -17.79 2.02
CA HIS A 362 4.04 -18.49 1.04
C HIS A 362 3.17 -19.13 -0.04
N TRP A 363 3.36 -18.72 -1.31
CA TRP A 363 2.49 -19.05 -2.46
C TRP A 363 3.23 -19.94 -3.46
N ASN A 364 3.15 -21.26 -3.24
CA ASN A 364 3.91 -22.25 -4.01
C ASN A 364 3.26 -22.65 -5.32
N ASP A 365 1.96 -22.98 -5.27
CA ASP A 365 1.25 -23.56 -6.39
C ASP A 365 0.70 -22.45 -7.27
N VAL A 366 1.03 -22.45 -8.55
CA VAL A 366 0.56 -21.45 -9.51
C VAL A 366 0.03 -22.14 -10.75
N TYR A 367 -1.19 -21.80 -11.13
CA TYR A 367 -1.84 -22.33 -12.32
C TYR A 367 -2.35 -21.19 -13.18
N ARG A 368 -2.01 -21.19 -14.46
CA ARG A 368 -2.55 -20.22 -15.41
C ARG A 368 -4.04 -20.45 -15.60
N LEU A 369 -4.85 -19.40 -15.49
CA LEU A 369 -6.30 -19.48 -15.71
C LEU A 369 -6.66 -19.41 -17.18
N ASP A 370 -6.13 -18.43 -17.91
CA ASP A 370 -6.48 -18.20 -19.31
C ASP A 370 -5.35 -17.50 -20.06
N GLY A 371 -5.40 -17.52 -21.40
CA GLY A 371 -4.47 -16.84 -22.28
C GLY A 371 -5.00 -15.47 -22.73
N LEU A 372 -4.11 -14.70 -23.36
CA LEU A 372 -4.46 -13.43 -24.01
C LEU A 372 -5.20 -13.73 -25.32
N GLN A 373 -6.46 -13.34 -25.42
CA GLN A 373 -7.31 -13.70 -26.57
C GLN A 373 -7.96 -12.47 -27.22
N MET A 374 -8.23 -11.41 -26.44
CA MET A 374 -8.96 -10.24 -26.90
C MET A 374 -8.01 -9.13 -27.35
N SER A 375 -8.35 -8.41 -28.41
CA SER A 375 -7.50 -7.33 -28.95
C SER A 375 -7.14 -6.23 -27.96
N TRP A 376 -7.94 -6.05 -26.91
CA TRP A 376 -7.73 -5.04 -25.88
C TRP A 376 -6.77 -5.47 -24.75
N GLU A 377 -6.27 -6.71 -24.77
CA GLU A 377 -5.40 -7.28 -23.74
C GLU A 377 -4.13 -7.94 -24.27
N LEU A 378 -3.86 -7.87 -25.60
CA LEU A 378 -2.75 -8.62 -26.23
C LEU A 378 -1.35 -8.28 -25.72
N VAL A 379 -1.17 -7.15 -25.04
CA VAL A 379 0.12 -6.82 -24.40
C VAL A 379 0.26 -7.57 -23.07
N HIS A 380 -0.76 -7.53 -22.24
CA HIS A 380 -0.91 -8.32 -21.03
C HIS A 380 -2.31 -8.17 -20.46
N ALA A 381 -2.70 -9.13 -19.64
CA ALA A 381 -3.90 -9.09 -18.80
C ALA A 381 -3.54 -9.34 -17.33
N GLY A 382 -4.41 -8.90 -16.43
CA GLY A 382 -4.29 -9.13 -14.99
C GLY A 382 -5.62 -8.93 -14.28
N ASN A 383 -5.68 -9.27 -13.00
CA ASN A 383 -6.82 -8.94 -12.16
C ASN A 383 -6.72 -7.51 -11.63
N CYS A 384 -7.84 -6.85 -11.46
CA CYS A 384 -7.91 -5.53 -10.83
C CYS A 384 -7.80 -5.62 -9.31
N GLY A 385 -8.51 -6.54 -8.68
CA GLY A 385 -8.52 -6.69 -7.22
C GLY A 385 -8.94 -8.09 -6.81
N SER A 386 -9.35 -8.21 -5.56
CA SER A 386 -9.82 -9.46 -4.97
C SER A 386 -11.13 -9.93 -5.61
N PRO A 387 -11.31 -11.26 -5.79
CA PRO A 387 -12.56 -11.81 -6.28
C PRO A 387 -13.72 -11.53 -5.33
N MET A 388 -14.89 -11.29 -5.89
CA MET A 388 -16.13 -11.07 -5.16
C MET A 388 -17.00 -12.31 -5.25
N GLU A 389 -17.43 -12.82 -4.10
CA GLU A 389 -18.33 -13.98 -4.06
C GLU A 389 -19.75 -13.56 -4.42
N ILE A 390 -20.33 -14.24 -5.43
CA ILE A 390 -21.72 -14.10 -5.86
C ILE A 390 -22.37 -15.48 -5.93
N PRO A 391 -23.71 -15.58 -6.05
CA PRO A 391 -24.37 -16.88 -6.12
C PRO A 391 -23.82 -17.78 -7.25
N GLU A 392 -23.50 -17.20 -8.40
CA GLU A 392 -23.05 -17.87 -9.61
C GLU A 392 -21.58 -18.32 -9.58
N GLY A 393 -20.75 -17.74 -8.68
CA GLY A 393 -19.32 -18.06 -8.61
C GLY A 393 -18.48 -16.93 -8.02
N TRP A 394 -17.25 -16.80 -8.50
CA TRP A 394 -16.33 -15.71 -8.16
C TRP A 394 -16.30 -14.69 -9.30
N LEU A 395 -16.86 -13.52 -9.07
CA LEU A 395 -16.75 -12.40 -10.00
C LEU A 395 -15.37 -11.75 -9.86
N VAL A 396 -14.60 -11.76 -10.92
CA VAL A 396 -13.24 -11.17 -11.00
C VAL A 396 -13.27 -10.00 -11.98
N LEU A 397 -12.89 -8.83 -11.51
CA LEU A 397 -12.56 -7.71 -12.38
C LEU A 397 -11.16 -7.92 -12.96
N THR A 398 -11.03 -7.79 -14.27
CA THR A 398 -9.77 -7.94 -14.98
C THR A 398 -9.36 -6.62 -15.62
N HIS A 399 -8.09 -6.48 -15.98
CA HIS A 399 -7.60 -5.42 -16.84
C HIS A 399 -6.81 -6.00 -17.99
N GLY A 400 -6.78 -5.30 -19.09
CA GLY A 400 -5.95 -5.62 -20.23
C GLY A 400 -5.27 -4.37 -20.78
N ALA A 401 -4.08 -4.54 -21.32
CA ALA A 401 -3.38 -3.53 -22.09
C ALA A 401 -3.40 -3.92 -23.57
N GLY A 402 -3.96 -3.05 -24.37
CA GLY A 402 -4.04 -3.18 -25.83
C GLY A 402 -3.13 -2.22 -26.57
N ALA A 403 -3.43 -2.03 -27.85
CA ALA A 403 -2.70 -1.10 -28.71
C ALA A 403 -2.65 0.31 -28.13
N MET A 404 -1.56 1.02 -28.38
CA MET A 404 -1.27 2.36 -27.83
C MET A 404 -1.25 2.40 -26.29
N ARG A 405 -0.94 1.27 -25.64
CA ARG A 405 -0.95 1.12 -24.19
C ARG A 405 -2.31 1.53 -23.56
N ARG A 406 -3.40 1.28 -24.26
CA ARG A 406 -4.73 1.56 -23.75
C ARG A 406 -5.11 0.50 -22.73
N TYR A 407 -5.30 0.89 -21.49
CA TYR A 407 -5.79 0.01 -20.45
C TYR A 407 -7.32 0.04 -20.39
N SER A 408 -7.90 -1.13 -20.28
CA SER A 408 -9.34 -1.33 -20.14
C SER A 408 -9.64 -2.30 -19.02
N ILE A 409 -10.81 -2.19 -18.41
CA ILE A 409 -11.31 -3.11 -17.39
C ILE A 409 -12.29 -4.09 -18.06
N GLY A 410 -12.14 -5.36 -17.74
CA GLY A 410 -13.06 -6.44 -18.12
C GLY A 410 -13.57 -7.19 -16.90
N ALA A 411 -14.23 -8.33 -17.14
CA ALA A 411 -14.69 -9.23 -16.09
C ALA A 411 -14.62 -10.68 -16.53
N MET A 412 -14.43 -11.59 -15.56
CA MET A 412 -14.58 -13.04 -15.71
C MET A 412 -15.30 -13.63 -14.50
N LEU A 413 -15.92 -14.78 -14.71
CA LEU A 413 -16.56 -15.59 -13.68
C LEU A 413 -15.79 -16.88 -13.50
N LEU A 414 -15.43 -17.22 -12.27
CA LEU A 414 -14.77 -18.48 -11.92
C LEU A 414 -15.74 -19.37 -11.14
N ASP A 415 -15.53 -20.71 -11.24
CA ASP A 415 -16.31 -21.68 -10.48
C ASP A 415 -16.12 -21.48 -8.96
N LYS A 416 -17.23 -21.61 -8.23
CA LYS A 416 -17.27 -21.34 -6.79
C LYS A 416 -16.46 -22.32 -5.97
N SER A 417 -16.43 -23.59 -6.35
CA SER A 417 -15.76 -24.69 -5.66
C SER A 417 -14.36 -24.96 -6.19
N ASP A 418 -14.12 -24.64 -7.47
CA ASP A 418 -12.83 -24.80 -8.13
C ASP A 418 -12.49 -23.56 -8.95
N PRO A 419 -11.98 -22.50 -8.33
CA PRO A 419 -11.74 -21.23 -9.02
C PRO A 419 -10.62 -21.28 -10.06
N SER A 420 -10.03 -22.44 -10.32
CA SER A 420 -9.17 -22.66 -11.48
C SER A 420 -9.97 -22.79 -12.78
N LYS A 421 -11.30 -22.97 -12.69
CA LYS A 421 -12.21 -23.07 -13.84
C LYS A 421 -12.85 -21.73 -14.17
N VAL A 422 -12.63 -21.25 -15.37
CA VAL A 422 -13.31 -20.07 -15.93
C VAL A 422 -14.67 -20.50 -16.50
N LEU A 423 -15.76 -19.97 -15.94
CA LEU A 423 -17.14 -20.24 -16.38
C LEU A 423 -17.59 -19.29 -17.48
N GLY A 424 -17.10 -18.04 -17.46
CA GLY A 424 -17.44 -17.03 -18.45
C GLY A 424 -16.47 -15.85 -18.43
N ARG A 425 -16.46 -15.10 -19.53
CA ARG A 425 -15.57 -13.94 -19.68
C ARG A 425 -16.15 -12.95 -20.67
N LEU A 426 -16.04 -11.65 -20.37
CA LEU A 426 -16.38 -10.61 -21.32
C LEU A 426 -15.42 -10.63 -22.52
N ARG A 427 -15.98 -10.58 -23.73
CA ARG A 427 -15.20 -10.45 -24.98
C ARG A 427 -14.78 -9.00 -25.22
N ASP A 428 -15.68 -8.07 -24.96
CA ASP A 428 -15.43 -6.64 -25.05
C ASP A 428 -15.12 -6.07 -23.66
N PRO A 429 -14.34 -4.97 -23.55
CA PRO A 429 -14.09 -4.35 -22.27
C PRO A 429 -15.38 -3.89 -21.60
N LEU A 430 -15.51 -4.14 -20.29
CA LEU A 430 -16.55 -3.56 -19.46
C LEU A 430 -16.43 -2.03 -19.42
N LEU A 431 -15.20 -1.53 -19.26
CA LEU A 431 -14.92 -0.11 -19.14
C LEU A 431 -13.62 0.23 -19.85
N THR A 432 -13.66 1.29 -20.65
CA THR A 432 -12.50 1.87 -21.33
C THR A 432 -12.58 3.39 -21.27
N ALA A 433 -11.44 4.08 -21.34
CA ALA A 433 -11.40 5.54 -21.26
C ALA A 433 -12.23 6.19 -22.37
N THR A 434 -13.16 7.05 -21.98
CA THR A 434 -13.91 7.94 -22.90
C THR A 434 -13.04 9.11 -23.34
N ASN A 435 -13.50 9.95 -24.25
CA ASN A 435 -12.69 11.07 -24.74
C ASN A 435 -12.29 12.07 -23.64
N ASP A 436 -13.14 12.30 -22.65
CA ASP A 436 -12.86 13.14 -21.48
C ASP A 436 -11.99 12.46 -20.41
N GLU A 437 -11.76 11.16 -20.52
CA GLU A 437 -10.96 10.34 -19.61
C GLU A 437 -9.54 10.03 -20.14
N ARG A 438 -9.22 10.45 -21.35
CA ARG A 438 -7.95 10.10 -22.02
C ARG A 438 -6.73 10.89 -21.56
N ASN A 439 -6.94 12.05 -20.93
CA ASN A 439 -5.86 12.97 -20.56
C ASN A 439 -5.59 12.92 -19.06
N GLY A 440 -4.32 12.87 -18.68
CA GLY A 440 -3.86 12.86 -17.31
C GLY A 440 -2.38 12.52 -17.19
N TYR A 441 -1.95 12.05 -16.03
CA TYR A 441 -0.56 11.70 -15.76
C TYR A 441 -0.09 10.52 -16.64
N VAL A 442 -0.94 9.51 -16.84
CA VAL A 442 -0.71 8.43 -17.81
C VAL A 442 -1.92 8.32 -18.74
N PRO A 443 -1.82 8.82 -19.99
CA PRO A 443 -2.95 8.87 -20.90
C PRO A 443 -3.55 7.51 -21.27
N ASN A 444 -4.85 7.47 -21.55
CA ASN A 444 -5.60 6.31 -22.05
C ASN A 444 -5.71 5.13 -21.05
N VAL A 445 -5.58 5.37 -19.75
CA VAL A 445 -5.64 4.35 -18.70
C VAL A 445 -6.93 4.48 -17.91
N VAL A 446 -7.67 3.39 -17.78
CA VAL A 446 -8.64 3.16 -16.72
C VAL A 446 -8.21 1.92 -15.94
N TYR A 447 -8.18 2.02 -14.61
CA TYR A 447 -7.68 0.95 -13.77
C TYR A 447 -8.33 0.96 -12.38
N SER A 448 -8.45 -0.22 -11.76
CA SER A 448 -8.96 -0.38 -10.40
C SER A 448 -8.14 -1.42 -9.64
N CYS A 449 -8.07 -1.29 -8.33
CA CYS A 449 -7.53 -2.29 -7.41
C CYS A 449 -8.62 -3.05 -6.64
N GLY A 450 -9.88 -2.89 -6.99
CA GLY A 450 -10.99 -3.69 -6.44
C GLY A 450 -12.33 -2.97 -6.45
N GLY A 451 -13.38 -3.72 -6.75
CA GLY A 451 -14.78 -3.33 -6.65
C GLY A 451 -15.47 -3.99 -5.46
N LEU A 452 -16.75 -3.66 -5.25
CA LEU A 452 -17.60 -4.18 -4.20
C LEU A 452 -18.99 -4.49 -4.75
N VAL A 453 -19.53 -5.66 -4.44
CA VAL A 453 -20.92 -6.01 -4.78
C VAL A 453 -21.82 -5.71 -3.57
N HIS A 454 -22.85 -4.90 -3.80
CA HIS A 454 -23.89 -4.58 -2.83
C HIS A 454 -25.28 -4.60 -3.49
N ASN A 455 -26.22 -5.30 -2.90
CA ASN A 455 -27.61 -5.43 -3.41
C ASN A 455 -27.71 -5.79 -4.91
N GLY A 456 -26.86 -6.71 -5.38
CA GLY A 456 -26.83 -7.14 -6.77
C GLY A 456 -26.20 -6.14 -7.76
N ARG A 457 -25.63 -5.06 -7.26
CA ARG A 457 -24.89 -4.06 -8.04
C ARG A 457 -23.39 -4.12 -7.74
N LEU A 458 -22.58 -4.12 -8.76
CA LEU A 458 -21.14 -3.95 -8.68
C LEU A 458 -20.84 -2.45 -8.64
N ILE A 459 -20.24 -2.00 -7.54
CA ILE A 459 -19.72 -0.64 -7.39
C ILE A 459 -18.22 -0.69 -7.73
N LEU A 460 -17.83 0.04 -8.76
CA LEU A 460 -16.49 0.03 -9.33
C LEU A 460 -15.87 1.43 -9.26
N PRO A 461 -15.08 1.75 -8.22
CA PRO A 461 -14.19 2.91 -8.27
C PRO A 461 -13.03 2.61 -9.23
N TYR A 462 -12.66 3.57 -10.07
CA TYR A 462 -11.58 3.41 -11.02
C TYR A 462 -10.76 4.68 -11.21
N GLY A 463 -9.45 4.50 -11.38
CA GLY A 463 -8.53 5.56 -11.76
C GLY A 463 -8.69 5.92 -13.23
N VAL A 464 -8.60 7.21 -13.54
CA VAL A 464 -8.67 7.78 -14.89
C VAL A 464 -7.35 8.46 -15.18
N SER A 465 -6.62 7.90 -16.14
CA SER A 465 -5.33 8.43 -16.63
C SER A 465 -4.33 8.75 -15.49
N ASP A 466 -4.38 7.94 -14.40
CA ASP A 466 -3.58 8.06 -13.18
C ASP A 466 -3.65 9.45 -12.50
N TRP A 467 -4.75 10.18 -12.75
CA TRP A 467 -4.91 11.58 -12.33
C TRP A 467 -6.06 11.77 -11.33
N ARG A 468 -7.15 11.05 -11.52
CA ARG A 468 -8.39 11.19 -10.75
C ARG A 468 -9.11 9.85 -10.64
N ILE A 469 -10.07 9.78 -9.72
CA ILE A 469 -10.92 8.61 -9.51
C ILE A 469 -12.34 8.97 -9.92
N ARG A 470 -13.01 8.05 -10.60
CA ARG A 470 -14.43 8.03 -10.90
C ARG A 470 -15.08 6.75 -10.38
N PHE A 471 -16.40 6.71 -10.41
CA PHE A 471 -17.17 5.54 -10.04
C PHE A 471 -18.06 5.10 -11.19
N ALA A 472 -18.24 3.79 -11.30
CA ALA A 472 -19.20 3.16 -12.19
C ALA A 472 -20.02 2.13 -11.42
N VAL A 473 -21.24 1.90 -11.90
CA VAL A 473 -22.16 0.88 -11.36
C VAL A 473 -22.56 -0.06 -12.49
N VAL A 474 -22.64 -1.35 -12.17
CA VAL A 474 -23.02 -2.41 -13.12
C VAL A 474 -24.01 -3.34 -12.43
N ASP A 475 -25.13 -3.67 -13.09
CA ASP A 475 -26.00 -4.74 -12.62
C ASP A 475 -25.29 -6.10 -12.79
N VAL A 476 -25.20 -6.87 -11.69
CA VAL A 476 -24.45 -8.14 -11.69
C VAL A 476 -25.12 -9.19 -12.57
N LYS A 477 -26.47 -9.22 -12.64
CA LYS A 477 -27.19 -10.17 -13.50
C LYS A 477 -26.94 -9.91 -14.97
N ASP A 478 -26.99 -8.64 -15.37
CA ASP A 478 -26.70 -8.24 -16.76
C ASP A 478 -25.25 -8.54 -17.12
N LEU A 479 -24.32 -8.33 -16.18
CA LEU A 479 -22.91 -8.66 -16.37
C LEU A 479 -22.68 -10.16 -16.57
N ILE A 480 -23.33 -11.01 -15.78
CA ILE A 480 -23.26 -12.48 -15.92
C ILE A 480 -23.81 -12.92 -17.29
N VAL A 481 -24.95 -12.40 -17.70
CA VAL A 481 -25.52 -12.69 -19.03
C VAL A 481 -24.56 -12.30 -20.16
N ALA A 482 -23.84 -11.19 -20.02
CA ALA A 482 -22.89 -10.75 -21.04
C ALA A 482 -21.59 -11.59 -21.10
N MET A 483 -21.30 -12.38 -20.07
CA MET A 483 -20.14 -13.28 -19.99
C MET A 483 -20.46 -14.71 -20.48
N SER A 484 -21.75 -15.04 -20.71
CA SER A 484 -22.24 -16.37 -21.10
C SER A 484 -22.04 -16.69 -22.58
#